data_1a6f7110bc6a587056d4a8c722cac3bd
#
_entry.id   1a6f7110bc6a587056d4a8c722cac3bd
#
_cell.length_a   1.000
_cell.length_b   1.000
_cell.length_c   1.000
_cell.angle_alpha   90.00
_cell.angle_beta   90.00
_cell.angle_gamma   90.00
#
_symmetry.space_group_name_H-M   'P 1'
#
loop_
_entity.id
_entity.type
_entity.pdbx_description
1 polymer ?
#
loop_
_entity_poly.entity_id
_entity_poly.type
_entity_poly.pdbx_seq_one_letter_code
_entity_poly.pdbx_strand_id
1 'polypeptide(L)'
;MKNADKLKIVTTIIGILLFIYGLSFIFVFNQGTFVILFLAVVLLLWTRVKSVPATRFFKFLLVLGYIFFGAIMVFIAVAGTCDKASGDEDAVIVLGCKVNESGVSNSLKARLDTTLEYHSINPKAKIIVTGGQGSNEPMTEAEAMKRYLVANGVPENIIYKEDKSTSTN
;
A
#
# COMPACT_ATOMS: atom_id res chain seq x y z
N MET A 1 26.75 -29.51 -14.60
CA MET A 1 25.86 -28.41 -14.99
C MET A 1 26.62 -27.09 -14.91
N LYS A 2 26.75 -26.37 -16.03
CA LYS A 2 27.43 -25.06 -16.07
C LYS A 2 26.62 -24.06 -15.21
N ASN A 3 27.29 -23.12 -14.58
CA ASN A 3 26.61 -22.09 -13.75
C ASN A 3 25.46 -21.33 -14.46
N ALA A 4 25.57 -21.20 -15.80
CA ALA A 4 24.52 -20.60 -16.64
C ALA A 4 23.20 -21.40 -16.64
N ASP A 5 23.26 -22.74 -16.56
CA ASP A 5 22.07 -23.59 -16.55
C ASP A 5 21.38 -23.53 -15.18
N LYS A 6 22.15 -23.48 -14.10
CA LYS A 6 21.61 -23.27 -12.75
C LYS A 6 20.91 -21.93 -12.63
N LEU A 7 21.50 -20.87 -13.17
CA LEU A 7 20.90 -19.54 -13.15
C LEU A 7 19.57 -19.51 -13.92
N LYS A 8 19.50 -20.13 -15.11
CA LYS A 8 18.26 -20.24 -15.88
C LYS A 8 17.16 -20.97 -15.11
N ILE A 9 17.49 -22.09 -14.45
CA ILE A 9 16.53 -22.86 -13.65
C ILE A 9 15.99 -22.02 -12.50
N VAL A 10 16.85 -21.35 -11.74
CA VAL A 10 16.45 -20.49 -10.62
C VAL A 10 15.56 -19.34 -11.09
N THR A 11 15.94 -18.64 -12.17
CA THR A 11 15.14 -17.55 -12.74
C THR A 11 13.77 -18.03 -13.22
N THR A 12 13.70 -19.22 -13.83
CA THR A 12 12.43 -19.81 -14.27
C THR A 12 11.54 -20.13 -13.08
N ILE A 13 12.09 -20.73 -12.02
CA ILE A 13 11.32 -21.04 -10.79
C ILE A 13 10.78 -19.76 -10.17
N ILE A 14 11.59 -18.71 -10.03
CA ILE A 14 11.16 -17.42 -9.49
C ILE A 14 10.04 -16.83 -10.35
N GLY A 15 10.19 -16.86 -11.69
CA GLY A 15 9.15 -16.37 -12.60
C GLY A 15 7.83 -17.13 -12.47
N ILE A 16 7.85 -18.45 -12.31
CA ILE A 16 6.66 -19.26 -12.09
C ILE A 16 6.00 -18.93 -10.75
N LEU A 17 6.78 -18.80 -9.68
CA LEU A 17 6.24 -18.46 -8.35
C LEU A 17 5.59 -17.06 -8.33
N LEU A 18 6.22 -16.07 -8.96
CA LEU A 18 5.65 -14.73 -9.12
C LEU A 18 4.37 -14.75 -9.97
N PHE A 19 4.32 -15.58 -11.02
CA PHE A 19 3.15 -15.71 -11.87
C PHE A 19 1.98 -16.32 -11.11
N ILE A 20 2.20 -17.41 -10.35
CA ILE A 20 1.18 -18.03 -9.49
C ILE A 20 0.70 -17.05 -8.44
N TYR A 21 1.63 -16.30 -7.79
CA TYR A 21 1.30 -15.28 -6.81
C TYR A 21 0.44 -14.17 -7.43
N GLY A 22 0.80 -13.65 -8.61
CA GLY A 22 0.01 -12.65 -9.32
C GLY A 22 -1.39 -13.15 -9.70
N LEU A 23 -1.52 -14.43 -10.11
CA LEU A 23 -2.82 -15.02 -10.43
C LEU A 23 -3.73 -15.15 -9.21
N SER A 24 -3.20 -15.43 -8.02
CA SER A 24 -4.01 -15.52 -6.79
C SER A 24 -4.68 -14.20 -6.40
N PHE A 25 -4.16 -13.07 -6.88
CA PHE A 25 -4.71 -11.74 -6.68
C PHE A 25 -5.44 -11.14 -7.91
N ILE A 26 -5.68 -11.94 -8.96
CA ILE A 26 -6.28 -11.44 -10.22
C ILE A 26 -7.69 -10.87 -10.02
N PHE A 27 -8.42 -11.36 -9.02
CA PHE A 27 -9.75 -10.86 -8.67
C PHE A 27 -9.69 -9.55 -7.88
N VAL A 28 -8.53 -9.20 -7.33
CA VAL A 28 -8.28 -7.88 -6.72
C VAL A 28 -7.69 -6.99 -7.81
N PHE A 29 -8.55 -6.37 -8.61
CA PHE A 29 -8.16 -5.47 -9.69
C PHE A 29 -7.40 -4.27 -9.11
N ASN A 30 -6.09 -4.39 -8.95
CA ASN A 30 -5.20 -3.29 -8.59
C ASN A 30 -3.97 -3.24 -9.50
N GLN A 31 -3.38 -2.06 -9.60
CA GLN A 31 -2.21 -1.82 -10.45
C GLN A 31 -1.02 -2.71 -10.08
N GLY A 32 -0.87 -3.04 -8.79
CA GLY A 32 0.23 -3.89 -8.29
C GLY A 32 0.17 -5.31 -8.86
N THR A 33 -1.03 -5.90 -9.00
CA THR A 33 -1.22 -7.23 -9.59
C THR A 33 -0.74 -7.27 -11.04
N PHE A 34 -1.06 -6.26 -11.84
CA PHE A 34 -0.60 -6.17 -13.24
C PHE A 34 0.92 -6.03 -13.32
N VAL A 35 1.55 -5.24 -12.45
CA VAL A 35 3.01 -5.10 -12.40
C VAL A 35 3.67 -6.44 -12.08
N ILE A 36 3.19 -7.18 -11.09
CA ILE A 36 3.73 -8.49 -10.71
C ILE A 36 3.62 -9.49 -11.85
N LEU A 37 2.46 -9.58 -12.53
CA LEU A 37 2.24 -10.44 -13.67
C LEU A 37 3.16 -10.07 -14.84
N PHE A 38 3.29 -8.79 -15.15
CA PHE A 38 4.20 -8.30 -16.19
C PHE A 38 5.64 -8.69 -15.89
N LEU A 39 6.13 -8.47 -14.67
CA LEU A 39 7.47 -8.86 -14.24
C LEU A 39 7.69 -10.38 -14.33
N ALA A 40 6.70 -11.18 -13.93
CA ALA A 40 6.75 -12.64 -14.04
C ALA A 40 6.89 -13.10 -15.50
N VAL A 41 6.10 -12.55 -16.42
CA VAL A 41 6.16 -12.85 -17.84
C VAL A 41 7.52 -12.45 -18.43
N VAL A 42 8.04 -11.27 -18.08
CA VAL A 42 9.36 -10.81 -18.52
C VAL A 42 10.46 -11.77 -18.05
N LEU A 43 10.43 -12.24 -16.80
CA LEU A 43 11.40 -13.21 -16.29
C LEU A 43 11.32 -14.55 -17.01
N LEU A 44 10.13 -15.05 -17.30
CA LEU A 44 9.93 -16.31 -18.03
C LEU A 44 10.43 -16.20 -19.49
N LEU A 45 10.13 -15.10 -20.18
CA LEU A 45 10.62 -14.85 -21.54
C LEU A 45 12.14 -14.70 -21.57
N TRP A 46 12.74 -14.07 -20.55
CA TRP A 46 14.18 -13.90 -20.44
C TRP A 46 14.98 -15.21 -20.62
N THR A 47 14.49 -16.30 -20.05
CA THR A 47 15.16 -17.61 -20.10
C THR A 47 15.06 -18.29 -21.47
N ARG A 48 14.07 -17.87 -22.30
CA ARG A 48 13.80 -18.46 -23.63
C ARG A 48 14.48 -17.75 -24.76
N VAL A 49 14.84 -16.47 -24.60
CA VAL A 49 15.43 -15.65 -25.67
C VAL A 49 16.90 -15.99 -25.85
N LYS A 50 17.28 -16.38 -27.09
CA LYS A 50 18.67 -16.63 -27.46
C LYS A 50 19.50 -15.33 -27.35
N SER A 51 20.76 -15.47 -26.91
CA SER A 51 21.66 -14.32 -26.71
C SER A 51 22.20 -13.80 -28.05
N VAL A 52 21.45 -12.94 -28.70
CA VAL A 52 21.92 -12.10 -29.83
C VAL A 52 22.26 -10.69 -29.34
N PRO A 53 23.06 -9.88 -30.06
CA PRO A 53 23.47 -8.55 -29.60
C PRO A 53 22.30 -7.65 -29.18
N ALA A 54 21.21 -7.63 -29.92
CA ALA A 54 20.02 -6.86 -29.62
C ALA A 54 19.38 -7.31 -28.28
N THR A 55 19.31 -8.62 -28.01
CA THR A 55 18.73 -9.12 -26.76
C THR A 55 19.63 -8.84 -25.56
N ARG A 56 20.95 -8.71 -25.73
CA ARG A 56 21.85 -8.27 -24.65
C ARG A 56 21.56 -6.82 -24.24
N PHE A 57 21.33 -5.94 -25.20
CA PHE A 57 20.94 -4.56 -24.94
C PHE A 57 19.60 -4.47 -24.19
N PHE A 58 18.59 -5.21 -24.64
CA PHE A 58 17.31 -5.27 -23.93
C PHE A 58 17.43 -5.85 -22.51
N LYS A 59 18.27 -6.86 -22.32
CA LYS A 59 18.57 -7.43 -20.99
C LYS A 59 19.21 -6.39 -20.08
N PHE A 60 20.14 -5.60 -20.58
CA PHE A 60 20.77 -4.51 -19.84
C PHE A 60 19.72 -3.46 -19.40
N LEU A 61 18.85 -3.03 -20.33
CA LEU A 61 17.76 -2.09 -20.00
C LEU A 61 16.81 -2.64 -18.94
N LEU A 62 16.47 -3.92 -19.01
CA LEU A 62 15.61 -4.55 -18.01
C LEU A 62 16.28 -4.57 -16.63
N VAL A 63 17.56 -4.94 -16.54
CA VAL A 63 18.31 -4.90 -15.28
C VAL A 63 18.35 -3.47 -14.71
N LEU A 64 18.61 -2.48 -15.57
CA LEU A 64 18.59 -1.07 -15.17
C LEU A 64 17.22 -0.65 -14.64
N GLY A 65 16.14 -1.07 -15.31
CA GLY A 65 14.75 -0.85 -14.87
C GLY A 65 14.46 -1.47 -13.49
N TYR A 66 14.91 -2.69 -13.25
CA TYR A 66 14.77 -3.34 -11.93
C TYR A 66 15.53 -2.61 -10.83
N ILE A 67 16.77 -2.18 -11.12
CA ILE A 67 17.58 -1.41 -10.17
C ILE A 67 16.89 -0.08 -9.85
N PHE A 68 16.41 0.63 -10.87
CA PHE A 68 15.70 1.89 -10.72
C PHE A 68 14.42 1.73 -9.90
N PHE A 69 13.60 0.71 -10.21
CA PHE A 69 12.39 0.41 -9.47
C PHE A 69 12.68 0.04 -8.02
N GLY A 70 13.70 -0.79 -7.79
CA GLY A 70 14.16 -1.14 -6.44
C GLY A 70 14.61 0.08 -5.64
N ALA A 71 15.37 0.99 -6.27
CA ALA A 71 15.79 2.23 -5.64
C ALA A 71 14.60 3.13 -5.26
N ILE A 72 13.58 3.24 -6.11
CA ILE A 72 12.34 3.97 -5.80
C ILE A 72 11.62 3.33 -4.60
N MET A 73 11.49 2.00 -4.59
CA MET A 73 10.82 1.29 -3.48
C MET A 73 11.56 1.50 -2.15
N VAL A 74 12.90 1.44 -2.16
CA VAL A 74 13.72 1.74 -0.97
C VAL A 74 13.55 3.20 -0.56
N PHE A 75 13.57 4.13 -1.52
CA PHE A 75 13.36 5.56 -1.25
C PHE A 75 12.00 5.82 -0.57
N ILE A 76 10.91 5.24 -1.11
CA ILE A 76 9.57 5.38 -0.53
C ILE A 76 9.52 4.79 0.88
N ALA A 77 10.11 3.60 1.08
CA ALA A 77 10.15 2.96 2.38
C ALA A 77 10.91 3.80 3.41
N VAL A 78 12.07 4.35 3.04
CA VAL A 78 12.87 5.21 3.91
C VAL A 78 12.16 6.53 4.17
N ALA A 79 11.64 7.20 3.14
CA ALA A 79 10.91 8.46 3.29
C ALA A 79 9.69 8.30 4.21
N GLY A 80 8.93 7.21 4.07
CA GLY A 80 7.79 6.93 4.92
C GLY A 80 8.12 6.61 6.39
N THR A 81 9.39 6.34 6.71
CA THR A 81 9.84 6.09 8.09
C THR A 81 10.56 7.27 8.72
N CYS A 82 10.97 8.26 7.92
CA CYS A 82 11.75 9.41 8.39
C CYS A 82 10.89 10.54 8.96
N ASP A 83 9.67 10.72 8.42
CA ASP A 83 8.75 11.75 8.92
C ASP A 83 7.97 11.22 10.14
N LYS A 84 8.45 11.60 11.32
CA LYS A 84 7.74 11.36 12.57
C LYS A 84 7.09 12.66 13.03
N ALA A 85 5.84 12.53 13.51
CA ALA A 85 5.18 13.65 14.19
C ALA A 85 6.02 14.12 15.37
N SER A 86 6.10 15.44 15.57
CA SER A 86 6.89 16.06 16.66
C SER A 86 6.22 15.87 18.03
N GLY A 87 4.90 15.60 18.04
CA GLY A 87 4.11 15.41 19.25
C GLY A 87 3.56 16.73 19.85
N ASP A 88 3.68 17.83 19.11
CA ASP A 88 3.19 19.16 19.48
C ASP A 88 2.23 19.78 18.45
N GLU A 89 1.74 18.96 17.51
CA GLU A 89 0.79 19.40 16.49
C GLU A 89 -0.55 19.82 17.11
N ASP A 90 -1.16 20.88 16.58
CA ASP A 90 -2.45 21.40 17.03
C ASP A 90 -3.61 20.46 16.63
N ALA A 91 -3.47 19.74 15.53
CA ALA A 91 -4.49 18.84 15.00
C ALA A 91 -3.91 17.67 14.20
N VAL A 92 -4.64 16.55 14.23
CA VAL A 92 -4.40 15.36 13.44
C VAL A 92 -5.56 15.16 12.47
N ILE A 93 -5.28 15.02 11.19
CA ILE A 93 -6.29 14.71 10.17
C ILE A 93 -6.21 13.22 9.85
N VAL A 94 -7.30 12.49 10.08
CA VAL A 94 -7.42 11.08 9.78
C VAL A 94 -8.23 10.92 8.51
N LEU A 95 -7.57 10.48 7.44
CA LEU A 95 -8.22 10.24 6.15
C LEU A 95 -9.01 8.95 6.17
N GLY A 96 -10.21 8.99 5.64
CA GLY A 96 -11.11 7.86 5.50
C GLY A 96 -10.55 6.74 4.62
N CYS A 97 -11.16 5.60 4.76
CA CYS A 97 -10.99 4.40 3.94
C CYS A 97 -12.25 3.56 4.11
N LYS A 98 -12.45 2.59 3.23
CA LYS A 98 -13.65 1.77 3.15
C LYS A 98 -14.16 1.27 4.51
N VAL A 99 -15.48 1.40 4.72
CA VAL A 99 -16.23 0.82 5.84
C VAL A 99 -16.99 -0.41 5.34
N ASN A 100 -16.83 -1.54 6.01
CA ASN A 100 -17.53 -2.79 5.72
C ASN A 100 -18.80 -2.91 6.57
N GLU A 101 -19.68 -3.87 6.24
CA GLU A 101 -20.85 -4.19 7.07
C GLU A 101 -20.46 -4.64 8.50
N SER A 102 -19.28 -5.27 8.64
CA SER A 102 -18.72 -5.69 9.92
C SER A 102 -18.01 -4.57 10.72
N GLY A 103 -17.94 -3.34 10.18
CA GLY A 103 -17.27 -2.20 10.78
C GLY A 103 -16.11 -1.65 9.95
N VAL A 104 -15.14 -1.02 10.60
CA VAL A 104 -13.97 -0.43 9.93
C VAL A 104 -13.12 -1.49 9.22
N SER A 105 -12.67 -1.22 7.99
CA SER A 105 -11.75 -2.11 7.27
C SER A 105 -10.39 -2.21 7.98
N ASN A 106 -9.61 -3.25 7.68
CA ASN A 106 -8.27 -3.41 8.28
C ASN A 106 -7.35 -2.21 7.99
N SER A 107 -7.45 -1.61 6.81
CA SER A 107 -6.67 -0.41 6.46
C SER A 107 -7.12 0.81 7.26
N LEU A 108 -8.42 0.98 7.47
CA LEU A 108 -8.97 2.06 8.28
C LEU A 108 -8.62 1.86 9.75
N LYS A 109 -8.72 0.63 10.25
CA LYS A 109 -8.33 0.27 11.60
C LYS A 109 -6.87 0.62 11.89
N ALA A 110 -5.94 0.27 11.00
CA ALA A 110 -4.53 0.59 11.17
C ALA A 110 -4.28 2.10 11.30
N ARG A 111 -4.99 2.94 10.52
CA ARG A 111 -4.91 4.41 10.65
C ARG A 111 -5.44 4.89 12.00
N LEU A 112 -6.54 4.31 12.46
CA LEU A 112 -7.15 4.67 13.74
C LEU A 112 -6.28 4.23 14.92
N ASP A 113 -5.68 3.05 14.85
CA ASP A 113 -4.74 2.57 15.87
C ASP A 113 -3.52 3.51 15.98
N THR A 114 -2.94 3.95 14.85
CA THR A 114 -1.87 4.97 14.84
C THR A 114 -2.36 6.32 15.43
N THR A 115 -3.63 6.68 15.18
CA THR A 115 -4.22 7.89 15.77
C THR A 115 -4.35 7.77 17.29
N LEU A 116 -4.71 6.59 17.80
CA LEU A 116 -4.75 6.32 19.25
C LEU A 116 -3.36 6.40 19.88
N GLU A 117 -2.34 5.84 19.21
CA GLU A 117 -0.94 5.96 19.65
C GLU A 117 -0.51 7.42 19.72
N TYR A 118 -0.79 8.20 18.67
CA TYR A 118 -0.50 9.63 18.65
C TYR A 118 -1.25 10.40 19.75
N HIS A 119 -2.54 10.12 19.95
CA HIS A 119 -3.34 10.74 21.02
C HIS A 119 -2.75 10.47 22.41
N SER A 120 -2.13 9.31 22.63
CA SER A 120 -1.46 9.02 23.90
C SER A 120 -0.23 9.90 24.14
N ILE A 121 0.42 10.37 23.06
CA ILE A 121 1.58 11.27 23.10
C ILE A 121 1.14 12.74 23.25
N ASN A 122 0.11 13.14 22.48
CA ASN A 122 -0.42 14.49 22.47
C ASN A 122 -1.97 14.50 22.67
N PRO A 123 -2.44 14.40 23.91
CA PRO A 123 -3.88 14.37 24.22
C PRO A 123 -4.62 15.68 23.92
N LYS A 124 -3.89 16.78 23.66
CA LYS A 124 -4.47 18.10 23.39
C LYS A 124 -4.80 18.34 21.92
N ALA A 125 -4.19 17.55 21.01
CA ALA A 125 -4.41 17.68 19.58
C ALA A 125 -5.87 17.42 19.24
N LYS A 126 -6.46 18.28 18.38
CA LYS A 126 -7.77 18.04 17.80
C LYS A 126 -7.67 16.90 16.79
N ILE A 127 -8.64 16.01 16.78
CA ILE A 127 -8.70 14.92 15.80
C ILE A 127 -9.79 15.23 14.79
N ILE A 128 -9.41 15.40 13.52
CA ILE A 128 -10.33 15.65 12.43
C ILE A 128 -10.46 14.37 11.61
N VAL A 129 -11.63 13.72 11.67
CA VAL A 129 -11.92 12.54 10.86
C VAL A 129 -12.67 12.94 9.61
N THR A 130 -12.14 12.60 8.43
CA THR A 130 -12.71 13.03 7.15
C THR A 130 -12.98 11.83 6.25
N GLY A 131 -14.19 11.77 5.70
CA GLY A 131 -14.60 10.75 4.74
C GLY A 131 -16.11 10.65 4.63
N GLY A 132 -16.60 10.73 3.40
CA GLY A 132 -18.02 10.57 3.06
C GLY A 132 -18.50 9.14 3.13
N GLN A 133 -19.61 8.85 2.48
CA GLN A 133 -20.21 7.52 2.39
C GLN A 133 -20.07 6.97 0.97
N GLY A 134 -19.39 5.86 0.82
CA GLY A 134 -19.36 5.12 -0.43
C GLY A 134 -20.71 4.44 -0.72
N SER A 135 -20.97 4.14 -1.99
CA SER A 135 -22.26 3.56 -2.44
C SER A 135 -22.62 2.22 -1.78
N ASN A 136 -21.61 1.49 -1.30
CA ASN A 136 -21.76 0.17 -0.67
C ASN A 136 -21.36 0.20 0.81
N GLU A 137 -21.49 1.34 1.48
CA GLU A 137 -21.11 1.50 2.87
C GLU A 137 -22.35 1.76 3.75
N PRO A 138 -22.42 1.17 4.94
CA PRO A 138 -23.58 1.29 5.83
C PRO A 138 -23.69 2.69 6.48
N MET A 139 -22.57 3.43 6.53
CA MET A 139 -22.48 4.77 7.11
C MET A 139 -21.30 5.54 6.51
N THR A 140 -21.19 6.84 6.84
CA THR A 140 -20.01 7.63 6.42
C THR A 140 -18.73 7.11 7.10
N GLU A 141 -17.60 7.16 6.38
CA GLU A 141 -16.30 6.76 6.93
C GLU A 141 -15.97 7.60 8.18
N ALA A 142 -16.23 8.91 8.14
CA ALA A 142 -16.02 9.80 9.27
C ALA A 142 -16.82 9.40 10.51
N GLU A 143 -18.07 8.94 10.34
CA GLU A 143 -18.89 8.45 11.46
C GLU A 143 -18.34 7.16 12.03
N ALA A 144 -17.93 6.22 11.19
CA ALA A 144 -17.32 4.96 11.64
C ALA A 144 -16.02 5.20 12.41
N MET A 145 -15.18 6.13 11.92
CA MET A 145 -13.94 6.54 12.59
C MET A 145 -14.20 7.16 13.96
N LYS A 146 -15.14 8.09 14.02
CA LYS A 146 -15.52 8.74 15.29
C LYS A 146 -15.97 7.70 16.34
N ARG A 147 -16.86 6.77 15.95
CA ARG A 147 -17.34 5.70 16.84
C ARG A 147 -16.18 4.82 17.34
N TYR A 148 -15.26 4.48 16.44
CA TYR A 148 -14.10 3.67 16.82
C TYR A 148 -13.21 4.38 17.83
N LEU A 149 -12.88 5.65 17.62
CA LEU A 149 -12.03 6.43 18.51
C LEU A 149 -12.69 6.63 19.89
N VAL A 150 -13.99 6.96 19.93
CA VAL A 150 -14.73 7.10 21.20
C VAL A 150 -14.78 5.77 21.96
N ALA A 151 -15.04 4.66 21.27
CA ALA A 151 -15.05 3.33 21.88
C ALA A 151 -13.68 2.93 22.46
N ASN A 152 -12.58 3.51 21.96
CA ASN A 152 -11.22 3.31 22.45
C ASN A 152 -10.74 4.44 23.39
N GLY A 153 -11.65 5.23 23.95
CA GLY A 153 -11.37 6.14 25.05
C GLY A 153 -10.98 7.58 24.65
N VAL A 154 -11.05 7.93 23.35
CA VAL A 154 -10.82 9.32 22.93
C VAL A 154 -12.04 10.18 23.29
N PRO A 155 -11.86 11.32 23.98
CA PRO A 155 -12.97 12.21 24.31
C PRO A 155 -13.66 12.76 23.06
N GLU A 156 -14.99 12.68 23.02
CA GLU A 156 -15.77 13.08 21.84
C GLU A 156 -15.62 14.57 21.47
N ASN A 157 -15.40 15.42 22.46
CA ASN A 157 -15.28 16.86 22.30
C ASN A 157 -14.03 17.33 21.52
N ILE A 158 -13.03 16.48 21.35
CA ILE A 158 -11.84 16.77 20.54
C ILE A 158 -11.90 16.15 19.14
N ILE A 159 -12.96 15.38 18.84
CA ILE A 159 -13.15 14.73 17.54
C ILE A 159 -14.08 15.57 16.67
N TYR A 160 -13.54 16.08 15.59
CA TYR A 160 -14.27 16.86 14.59
C TYR A 160 -14.54 16.00 13.36
N LYS A 161 -15.79 15.95 12.94
CA LYS A 161 -16.22 15.11 11.82
C LYS A 161 -16.44 15.94 10.57
N GLU A 162 -15.82 15.52 9.46
CA GLU A 162 -16.07 16.01 8.11
C GLU A 162 -16.58 14.82 7.27
N ASP A 163 -17.87 14.81 6.92
CA ASP A 163 -18.56 13.68 6.28
C ASP A 163 -19.09 13.99 4.87
N LYS A 164 -18.70 15.13 4.29
CA LYS A 164 -19.13 15.54 2.94
C LYS A 164 -18.09 15.24 1.86
N SER A 165 -16.85 15.00 2.24
CA SER A 165 -15.76 14.70 1.31
C SER A 165 -16.00 13.38 0.59
N THR A 166 -16.10 13.45 -0.74
CA THR A 166 -16.19 12.26 -1.63
C THR A 166 -14.89 12.00 -2.38
N SER A 167 -13.91 12.88 -2.25
CA SER A 167 -12.62 12.82 -2.94
C SER A 167 -11.57 13.60 -2.15
N THR A 168 -10.31 13.25 -2.32
CA THR A 168 -9.12 13.94 -1.77
C THR A 168 -8.64 15.10 -2.64
N ASN A 169 -9.46 15.61 -3.55
CA ASN A 169 -9.15 16.76 -4.41
C ASN A 169 -9.40 18.08 -3.70
#